data_0fe7cd0568f3278e1ab9828985bef0d9
#
_entry.id   0fe7cd0568f3278e1ab9828985bef0d9
#
_cell.length_a   1.000
_cell.length_b   1.000
_cell.length_c   1.000
_cell.angle_alpha   90.00
_cell.angle_beta   90.00
_cell.angle_gamma   90.00
#
_symmetry.space_group_name_H-M   'P 1'
#
loop_
_entity.id
_entity.type
_entity.pdbx_description
1 polymer ?
#
loop_
_entity_poly.entity_id
_entity_poly.type
_entity_poly.pdbx_seq_one_letter_code
_entity_poly.pdbx_strand_id
1 'polypeptide(L)'
;MKKKQSSPSFEESISIIDNEISKRRNKWNLSSLTWIDFDDVSQIIRIHIYKKWHLYNPKKPLAPWVNRIISNQIKNLIRNNYLNFIKPCAQCPEAEPDEGCKKFGKQCSNCPLYKEWEKNKKHAYNLNMPVSFESLENCVDTSYHDSIDIDKFKLD
;
A
#
# COMPACT_ATOMS: atom_id res chain seq x y z
N MET A 1 -41.12 21.16 19.51
CA MET A 1 -40.45 21.21 18.21
C MET A 1 -39.08 20.53 18.35
N LYS A 2 -38.90 19.32 17.82
CA LYS A 2 -37.60 18.63 17.83
C LYS A 2 -36.72 19.30 16.74
N LYS A 3 -35.67 20.00 17.15
CA LYS A 3 -34.64 20.50 16.21
C LYS A 3 -34.17 19.35 15.35
N LYS A 4 -34.35 19.44 14.04
CA LYS A 4 -33.71 18.55 13.07
C LYS A 4 -32.21 18.72 13.28
N GLN A 5 -31.53 17.77 13.93
CA GLN A 5 -30.06 17.73 13.99
C GLN A 5 -29.59 17.52 12.56
N SER A 6 -29.08 18.58 11.93
CA SER A 6 -28.37 18.48 10.67
C SER A 6 -27.17 17.56 10.89
N SER A 7 -26.92 16.64 9.96
CA SER A 7 -25.70 15.84 9.98
C SER A 7 -24.49 16.79 9.91
N PRO A 8 -23.48 16.61 10.78
CA PRO A 8 -22.27 17.41 10.71
C PRO A 8 -21.64 17.27 9.31
N SER A 9 -21.07 18.35 8.80
CA SER A 9 -20.34 18.28 7.54
C SER A 9 -19.02 17.51 7.72
N PHE A 10 -18.44 17.05 6.62
CA PHE A 10 -17.14 16.39 6.67
C PHE A 10 -16.07 17.36 7.20
N GLU A 11 -16.10 18.61 6.74
CA GLU A 11 -15.16 19.66 7.09
C GLU A 11 -15.19 19.97 8.60
N GLU A 12 -16.37 20.04 9.19
CA GLU A 12 -16.56 20.23 10.64
C GLU A 12 -15.99 19.06 11.45
N SER A 13 -15.98 17.87 10.85
CA SER A 13 -15.57 16.63 11.51
C SER A 13 -14.11 16.26 11.27
N ILE A 14 -13.39 17.00 10.43
CA ILE A 14 -12.02 16.64 10.01
C ILE A 14 -11.04 16.59 11.19
N SER A 15 -11.19 17.48 12.16
CA SER A 15 -10.35 17.50 13.36
C SER A 15 -10.50 16.24 14.21
N ILE A 16 -11.71 15.69 14.30
CA ILE A 16 -11.98 14.43 15.00
C ILE A 16 -11.37 13.26 14.23
N ILE A 17 -11.50 13.26 12.90
CA ILE A 17 -10.92 12.24 12.01
C ILE A 17 -9.40 12.22 12.15
N ASP A 18 -8.76 13.38 12.08
CA ASP A 18 -7.30 13.51 12.18
C ASP A 18 -6.79 13.10 13.56
N ASN A 19 -7.50 13.40 14.62
CA ASN A 19 -7.17 12.92 15.96
C ASN A 19 -7.23 11.40 16.05
N GLU A 20 -8.25 10.76 15.47
CA GLU A 20 -8.36 9.31 15.46
C GLU A 20 -7.27 8.64 14.58
N ILE A 21 -6.83 9.27 13.51
CA ILE A 21 -5.71 8.81 12.68
C ILE A 21 -4.40 8.96 13.47
N SER A 22 -4.13 10.12 14.05
CA SER A 22 -2.89 10.45 14.75
C SER A 22 -2.63 9.56 15.96
N LYS A 23 -3.67 9.13 16.67
CA LYS A 23 -3.57 8.14 17.77
C LYS A 23 -2.93 6.81 17.35
N ARG A 24 -2.83 6.55 16.05
CA ARG A 24 -2.30 5.30 15.50
C ARG A 24 -0.91 5.44 14.89
N ARG A 25 -0.33 6.62 14.88
CA ARG A 25 0.98 6.88 14.27
C ARG A 25 2.03 5.87 14.70
N ASN A 26 2.12 5.59 15.99
CA ASN A 26 3.12 4.67 16.54
C ASN A 26 2.66 3.20 16.61
N LYS A 27 1.42 2.92 16.18
CA LYS A 27 0.84 1.57 16.23
C LYS A 27 0.89 0.85 14.89
N TRP A 28 1.08 1.58 13.81
CA TRP A 28 1.16 0.99 12.48
C TRP A 28 2.60 0.67 12.15
N ASN A 29 2.85 -0.61 11.94
CA ASN A 29 4.11 -1.04 11.34
C ASN A 29 3.96 -0.95 9.82
N LEU A 30 4.46 0.14 9.22
CA LEU A 30 4.44 0.39 7.79
C LEU A 30 5.71 -0.08 7.08
N SER A 31 6.61 -0.78 7.77
CA SER A 31 7.86 -1.27 7.20
C SER A 31 7.67 -2.16 5.97
N SER A 32 6.51 -2.79 5.86
CA SER A 32 6.13 -3.58 4.67
C SER A 32 5.71 -2.74 3.46
N LEU A 33 5.52 -1.43 3.66
CA LEU A 33 5.09 -0.47 2.65
C LEU A 33 6.18 0.61 2.55
N THR A 34 7.35 0.25 2.07
CA THR A 34 8.57 1.07 2.08
C THR A 34 8.45 2.38 1.30
N TRP A 35 7.46 2.50 0.41
CA TRP A 35 7.21 3.67 -0.45
C TRP A 35 6.03 4.54 0.01
N ILE A 36 5.37 4.19 1.11
CA ILE A 36 4.25 4.93 1.68
C ILE A 36 4.59 5.28 3.12
N ASP A 37 4.60 6.56 3.43
CA ASP A 37 4.78 7.02 4.80
C ASP A 37 3.43 7.14 5.55
N PHE A 38 3.49 7.58 6.81
CA PHE A 38 2.30 7.76 7.63
C PHE A 38 1.38 8.85 7.07
N ASP A 39 1.92 9.89 6.49
CA ASP A 39 1.17 11.04 6.01
C ASP A 39 0.42 10.67 4.73
N ASP A 40 1.04 9.89 3.84
CA ASP A 40 0.39 9.29 2.67
C ASP A 40 -0.79 8.39 3.07
N VAL A 41 -0.56 7.49 4.04
CA VAL A 41 -1.62 6.61 4.54
C VAL A 41 -2.75 7.42 5.16
N SER A 42 -2.43 8.47 5.90
CA SER A 42 -3.40 9.38 6.51
C SER A 42 -4.27 10.07 5.44
N GLN A 43 -3.64 10.52 4.36
CA GLN A 43 -4.33 11.12 3.22
C GLN A 43 -5.27 10.13 2.52
N ILE A 44 -4.79 8.93 2.24
CA ILE A 44 -5.60 7.86 1.64
C ILE A 44 -6.83 7.56 2.51
N ILE A 45 -6.65 7.53 3.83
CA ILE A 45 -7.74 7.30 4.79
C ILE A 45 -8.74 8.45 4.78
N ARG A 46 -8.28 9.71 4.80
CA ARG A 46 -9.17 10.90 4.73
C ARG A 46 -10.05 10.85 3.49
N ILE A 47 -9.44 10.62 2.33
CA ILE A 47 -10.16 10.48 1.05
C ILE A 47 -11.18 9.33 1.11
N HIS A 48 -10.81 8.21 1.73
CA HIS A 48 -11.71 7.06 1.84
C HIS A 48 -12.90 7.34 2.77
N ILE A 49 -12.68 8.03 3.90
CA ILE A 49 -13.73 8.46 4.81
C ILE A 49 -14.65 9.46 4.10
N TYR A 50 -14.09 10.43 3.39
CA TYR A 50 -14.85 11.40 2.60
C TYR A 50 -15.79 10.73 1.59
N LYS A 51 -15.26 9.79 0.80
CA LYS A 51 -16.07 9.01 -0.16
C LYS A 51 -17.20 8.24 0.50
N LYS A 52 -17.04 7.82 1.76
CA LYS A 52 -18.04 7.07 2.53
C LYS A 52 -18.89 7.95 3.46
N TRP A 53 -18.69 9.26 3.45
CA TRP A 53 -19.36 10.16 4.39
C TRP A 53 -20.89 10.07 4.30
N HIS A 54 -21.44 9.87 3.11
CA HIS A 54 -22.87 9.67 2.88
C HIS A 54 -23.46 8.44 3.59
N LEU A 55 -22.62 7.50 4.05
CA LEU A 55 -23.04 6.31 4.80
C LEU A 55 -23.03 6.54 6.32
N TYR A 56 -22.53 7.70 6.77
CA TYR A 56 -22.48 8.00 8.19
C TYR A 56 -23.88 8.32 8.74
N ASN A 57 -24.23 7.67 9.85
CA ASN A 57 -25.48 7.93 10.56
C ASN A 57 -25.23 8.90 11.72
N PRO A 58 -25.75 10.16 11.68
CA PRO A 58 -25.50 11.16 12.71
C PRO A 58 -26.04 10.81 14.10
N LYS A 59 -26.95 9.82 14.18
CA LYS A 59 -27.46 9.31 15.47
C LYS A 59 -26.46 8.43 16.22
N LYS A 60 -25.36 8.03 15.56
CA LYS A 60 -24.31 7.19 16.15
C LYS A 60 -23.05 8.03 16.39
N PRO A 61 -22.25 7.69 17.40
CA PRO A 61 -20.99 8.40 17.65
C PRO A 61 -20.04 8.25 16.46
N LEU A 62 -19.37 9.35 16.08
CA LEU A 62 -18.50 9.42 14.92
C LEU A 62 -17.22 8.59 15.10
N ALA A 63 -16.56 8.67 16.24
CA ALA A 63 -15.26 8.06 16.47
C ALA A 63 -15.25 6.52 16.25
N PRO A 64 -16.21 5.71 16.75
CA PRO A 64 -16.25 4.29 16.46
C PRO A 64 -16.44 3.97 14.97
N TRP A 65 -17.26 4.76 14.26
CA TRP A 65 -17.48 4.58 12.84
C TRP A 65 -16.21 4.87 12.04
N VAL A 66 -15.53 5.98 12.31
CA VAL A 66 -14.23 6.35 11.73
C VAL A 66 -13.20 5.27 12.02
N ASN A 67 -13.11 4.81 13.26
CA ASN A 67 -12.15 3.78 13.69
C ASN A 67 -12.31 2.47 12.92
N ARG A 68 -13.55 2.06 12.65
CA ARG A 68 -13.84 0.87 11.85
C ARG A 68 -13.37 1.04 10.41
N ILE A 69 -13.61 2.21 9.81
CA ILE A 69 -13.16 2.50 8.44
C ILE A 69 -11.64 2.50 8.37
N ILE A 70 -10.96 3.19 9.31
CA ILE A 70 -9.49 3.23 9.37
C ILE A 70 -8.93 1.81 9.43
N SER A 71 -9.42 0.98 10.36
CA SER A 71 -8.93 -0.39 10.53
C SER A 71 -9.12 -1.25 9.28
N ASN A 72 -10.26 -1.13 8.61
CA ASN A 72 -10.52 -1.87 7.39
C ASN A 72 -9.65 -1.38 6.23
N GLN A 73 -9.44 -0.06 6.12
CA GLN A 73 -8.63 0.51 5.05
C GLN A 73 -7.16 0.14 5.18
N ILE A 74 -6.60 0.17 6.40
CA ILE A 74 -5.23 -0.29 6.64
C ILE A 74 -5.05 -1.76 6.26
N LYS A 75 -5.98 -2.62 6.69
CA LYS A 75 -5.94 -4.05 6.31
C LYS A 75 -6.00 -4.23 4.79
N ASN A 76 -6.81 -3.43 4.10
CA ASN A 76 -6.90 -3.48 2.64
C ASN A 76 -5.61 -2.99 1.97
N LEU A 77 -4.99 -1.92 2.48
CA LEU A 77 -3.71 -1.42 1.97
C LEU A 77 -2.62 -2.48 2.11
N ILE A 78 -2.47 -3.08 3.29
CA ILE A 78 -1.49 -4.14 3.53
C ILE A 78 -1.78 -5.34 2.62
N ARG A 79 -3.03 -5.77 2.53
CA ARG A 79 -3.40 -6.91 1.68
C ARG A 79 -3.10 -6.65 0.21
N ASN A 80 -3.48 -5.50 -0.31
CA ASN A 80 -3.36 -5.20 -1.73
C ASN A 80 -1.92 -4.93 -2.15
N ASN A 81 -1.14 -4.25 -1.30
CA ASN A 81 0.22 -3.83 -1.65
C ASN A 81 1.29 -4.84 -1.20
N TYR A 82 0.97 -5.74 -0.29
CA TYR A 82 1.94 -6.67 0.25
C TYR A 82 1.48 -8.13 0.16
N LEU A 83 0.39 -8.51 0.85
CA LEU A 83 0.02 -9.91 1.00
C LEU A 83 -0.38 -10.60 -0.31
N ASN A 84 -0.94 -9.86 -1.26
CA ASN A 84 -1.36 -10.44 -2.53
C ASN A 84 -0.18 -10.85 -3.42
N PHE A 85 0.98 -10.22 -3.22
CA PHE A 85 2.16 -10.41 -4.07
C PHE A 85 3.33 -11.07 -3.34
N ILE A 86 3.25 -11.18 -2.02
CA ILE A 86 4.32 -11.76 -1.20
C ILE A 86 4.62 -13.20 -1.62
N LYS A 87 5.90 -13.56 -1.53
CA LYS A 87 6.33 -14.94 -1.75
C LYS A 87 5.66 -15.87 -0.73
N PRO A 88 5.24 -17.08 -1.13
CA PRO A 88 4.55 -18.00 -0.23
C PRO A 88 5.40 -18.40 0.99
N CYS A 89 6.72 -18.38 0.85
CA CYS A 89 7.64 -18.69 1.96
C CYS A 89 7.49 -17.76 3.17
N ALA A 90 7.10 -16.50 2.96
CA ALA A 90 6.93 -15.55 4.07
C ALA A 90 5.74 -15.91 5.02
N GLN A 91 4.86 -16.80 4.60
CA GLN A 91 3.71 -17.27 5.38
C GLN A 91 3.70 -18.80 5.54
N CYS A 92 4.73 -19.48 5.05
CA CYS A 92 4.82 -20.92 5.09
C CYS A 92 5.34 -21.39 6.45
N PRO A 93 4.68 -22.33 7.13
CA PRO A 93 5.15 -22.86 8.42
C PRO A 93 6.46 -23.65 8.30
N GLU A 94 6.81 -24.10 7.10
CA GLU A 94 8.05 -24.82 6.82
C GLU A 94 9.23 -23.90 6.49
N ALA A 95 9.02 -22.58 6.43
CA ALA A 95 10.05 -21.64 6.12
C ALA A 95 10.68 -21.10 7.42
N GLU A 96 12.00 -21.17 7.49
CA GLU A 96 12.79 -20.53 8.55
C GLU A 96 13.47 -19.27 7.98
N PRO A 97 13.52 -18.18 8.76
CA PRO A 97 14.02 -16.88 8.26
C PRO A 97 15.46 -16.95 7.73
N ASP A 98 16.32 -17.72 8.41
CA ASP A 98 17.76 -17.75 8.12
C ASP A 98 18.20 -19.05 7.41
N GLU A 99 17.47 -20.14 7.57
CA GLU A 99 17.87 -21.48 7.09
C GLU A 99 17.17 -21.90 5.80
N GLY A 100 16.13 -21.19 5.39
CA GLY A 100 15.34 -21.50 4.21
C GLY A 100 14.16 -22.42 4.51
N CYS A 101 13.83 -23.34 3.62
CA CYS A 101 12.68 -24.21 3.77
C CYS A 101 13.10 -25.59 4.30
N LYS A 102 12.52 -26.06 5.41
CA LYS A 102 12.77 -27.41 5.96
C LYS A 102 12.55 -28.53 4.95
N LYS A 103 11.58 -28.33 4.05
CA LYS A 103 11.13 -29.36 3.11
C LYS A 103 11.90 -29.34 1.78
N PHE A 104 12.30 -28.18 1.31
CA PHE A 104 12.93 -27.99 -0.01
C PHE A 104 14.31 -27.32 0.07
N GLY A 105 14.82 -27.03 1.26
CA GLY A 105 16.10 -26.35 1.46
C GLY A 105 16.09 -24.98 0.84
N LYS A 106 17.19 -24.62 0.14
CA LYS A 106 17.30 -23.32 -0.57
C LYS A 106 16.67 -23.34 -1.97
N GLN A 107 16.18 -24.51 -2.44
CA GLN A 107 15.67 -24.66 -3.81
C GLN A 107 14.15 -24.47 -3.86
N CYS A 108 13.71 -23.22 -3.80
CA CYS A 108 12.28 -22.86 -3.94
C CYS A 108 11.66 -23.33 -5.27
N SER A 109 12.47 -23.55 -6.32
CA SER A 109 12.02 -24.07 -7.64
C SER A 109 11.32 -25.43 -7.56
N ASN A 110 11.59 -26.24 -6.54
CA ASN A 110 10.95 -27.53 -6.35
C ASN A 110 9.63 -27.45 -5.56
N CYS A 111 9.35 -26.32 -4.93
CA CYS A 111 8.13 -26.12 -4.15
C CYS A 111 6.93 -25.85 -5.07
N PRO A 112 5.82 -26.61 -4.97
CA PRO A 112 4.64 -26.39 -5.80
C PRO A 112 4.00 -25.02 -5.55
N LEU A 113 3.98 -24.53 -4.30
CA LEU A 113 3.44 -23.22 -3.94
C LEU A 113 4.28 -22.09 -4.56
N TYR A 114 5.60 -22.26 -4.62
CA TYR A 114 6.49 -21.28 -5.23
C TYR A 114 6.33 -21.27 -6.75
N LYS A 115 6.22 -22.42 -7.40
CA LYS A 115 5.95 -22.52 -8.85
C LYS A 115 4.64 -21.84 -9.26
N GLU A 116 3.59 -22.04 -8.49
CA GLU A 116 2.31 -21.38 -8.71
C GLU A 116 2.41 -19.86 -8.53
N TRP A 117 3.09 -19.41 -7.48
CA TRP A 117 3.34 -18.00 -7.24
C TRP A 117 4.19 -17.39 -8.36
N GLU A 118 5.25 -18.06 -8.78
CA GLU A 118 6.13 -17.59 -9.85
C GLU A 118 5.37 -17.40 -11.16
N LYS A 119 4.50 -18.33 -11.50
CA LYS A 119 3.67 -18.26 -12.71
C LYS A 119 2.66 -17.12 -12.64
N ASN A 120 1.98 -16.93 -11.51
CA ASN A 120 0.79 -16.10 -11.41
C ASN A 120 1.06 -14.71 -10.82
N LYS A 121 2.05 -14.57 -9.95
CA LYS A 121 2.24 -13.38 -9.12
C LYS A 121 3.62 -12.75 -9.19
N LYS A 122 4.64 -13.45 -9.66
CA LYS A 122 6.03 -12.95 -9.70
C LYS A 122 6.15 -11.67 -10.52
N HIS A 123 5.49 -11.58 -11.66
CA HIS A 123 5.51 -10.38 -12.50
C HIS A 123 4.89 -9.19 -11.76
N ALA A 124 3.71 -9.37 -11.17
CA ALA A 124 3.06 -8.33 -10.39
C ALA A 124 3.87 -7.96 -9.12
N TYR A 125 4.53 -8.92 -8.49
CA TYR A 125 5.46 -8.68 -7.38
C TYR A 125 6.61 -7.77 -7.83
N ASN A 126 7.27 -8.08 -8.93
CA ASN A 126 8.40 -7.31 -9.45
C ASN A 126 8.00 -5.88 -9.84
N LEU A 127 6.80 -5.69 -10.40
CA LEU A 127 6.28 -4.36 -10.75
C LEU A 127 5.88 -3.51 -9.53
N ASN A 128 5.39 -4.15 -8.46
CA ASN A 128 4.87 -3.43 -7.29
C ASN A 128 5.89 -3.32 -6.15
N MET A 129 7.01 -4.03 -6.22
CA MET A 129 8.08 -3.86 -5.23
C MET A 129 8.94 -2.67 -5.61
N PRO A 130 9.10 -1.70 -4.71
CA PRO A 130 9.97 -0.56 -4.97
C PRO A 130 11.41 -1.04 -5.04
N VAL A 131 12.13 -0.49 -5.98
CA VAL A 131 13.57 -0.68 -6.16
C VAL A 131 14.26 0.54 -5.59
N SER A 132 15.33 0.36 -4.79
CA SER A 132 16.13 1.48 -4.32
C SER A 132 16.73 2.24 -5.50
N PHE A 133 16.72 3.57 -5.43
CA PHE A 133 17.29 4.41 -6.48
C PHE A 133 18.78 4.11 -6.70
N GLU A 134 19.50 3.79 -5.62
CA GLU A 134 20.93 3.40 -5.69
C GLU A 134 21.15 2.10 -6.48
N SER A 135 20.17 1.20 -6.54
CA SER A 135 20.28 -0.01 -7.35
C SER A 135 20.00 0.24 -8.85
N LEU A 136 19.47 1.41 -9.20
CA LEU A 136 19.24 1.80 -10.60
C LEU A 136 20.46 2.45 -11.26
N GLU A 137 21.45 2.88 -10.50
CA GLU A 137 22.68 3.48 -11.06
C GLU A 137 23.44 2.51 -11.99
N ASN A 138 23.22 1.21 -11.85
CA ASN A 138 23.79 0.18 -12.75
C ASN A 138 22.87 -0.16 -13.93
N CYS A 139 21.68 0.42 -14.00
CA CYS A 139 20.73 0.26 -15.11
C CYS A 139 20.71 1.52 -15.99
N VAL A 140 21.87 2.02 -16.36
CA VAL A 140 21.95 3.07 -17.39
C VAL A 140 21.54 2.40 -18.69
N ASP A 141 20.37 2.79 -19.19
CA ASP A 141 19.92 2.40 -20.51
C ASP A 141 20.84 3.06 -21.54
N THR A 142 21.84 2.30 -21.99
CA THR A 142 22.77 2.73 -23.03
C THR A 142 22.10 2.86 -24.39
N SER A 143 20.82 2.51 -24.51
CA SER A 143 20.04 2.64 -25.76
C SER A 143 19.59 4.07 -26.06
N TYR A 144 19.73 5.03 -25.12
CA TYR A 144 19.35 6.42 -25.31
C TYR A 144 20.49 7.32 -25.79
N HIS A 145 21.53 6.73 -26.40
CA HIS A 145 22.59 7.48 -27.10
C HIS A 145 22.34 7.60 -28.61
N ASP A 146 21.13 7.45 -29.07
CA ASP A 146 20.76 8.02 -30.36
C ASP A 146 20.60 9.50 -30.15
N SER A 147 21.67 10.22 -30.50
CA SER A 147 21.71 11.66 -30.56
C SER A 147 20.46 12.16 -31.27
N ILE A 148 19.58 12.81 -30.51
CA ILE A 148 18.57 13.68 -31.09
C ILE A 148 19.36 14.76 -31.82
N ASP A 149 19.44 14.62 -33.11
CA ASP A 149 20.09 15.54 -34.03
C ASP A 149 19.23 16.82 -34.04
N ILE A 150 19.55 17.74 -33.11
CA ILE A 150 18.81 19.01 -32.90
C ILE A 150 18.90 19.87 -34.18
N ASP A 151 19.84 19.59 -35.07
CA ASP A 151 20.00 20.35 -36.32
C ASP A 151 18.90 20.07 -37.36
N LYS A 152 18.06 19.05 -37.17
CA LYS A 152 16.91 18.76 -38.03
C LYS A 152 15.66 19.63 -37.75
N PHE A 153 15.69 20.45 -36.71
CA PHE A 153 14.56 21.32 -36.36
C PHE A 153 14.83 22.81 -36.64
N LYS A 154 15.67 23.13 -37.62
CA LYS A 154 15.69 24.49 -38.15
C LYS A 154 14.46 24.67 -39.03
N LEU A 155 13.49 25.39 -38.52
CA LEU A 155 12.33 25.89 -39.26
C LEU A 155 12.85 26.88 -40.30
N ASP A 156 12.52 26.66 -41.57
CA ASP A 156 12.57 27.65 -42.63
C ASP A 156 11.58 28.79 -42.38
#